data_c088952cfca598355f33a1c70205ed3c
#
_entry.id   c088952cfca598355f33a1c70205ed3c
#
_cell.length_a   1.000
_cell.length_b   1.000
_cell.length_c   1.000
_cell.angle_alpha   90.00
_cell.angle_beta   90.00
_cell.angle_gamma   90.00
#
_symmetry.space_group_name_H-M   'P 1'
#
loop_
_entity.id
_entity.type
_entity.pdbx_description
1 polymer ?
#
loop_
_entity_poly.entity_id
_entity_poly.type
_entity_poly.pdbx_seq_one_letter_code
_entity_poly.pdbx_strand_id
1 'polypeptide(L)'
;MNAIGRILLIAAYAVLGLAATGRSVVQITTKLADAPLPYLVSGASALLYVLIAVALWRGWRRVAIVGTAVELVGVLVVGTLGYAAPELWPDETVWTGYGSAYGWVPLALPVIALVVLLRGGRRAPDDAVSAPTA
;
A
#
# COMPACT_ATOMS: atom_id res chain seq x y z
N MET A 1 5.81 -13.90 10.65
CA MET A 1 6.56 -13.36 9.49
C MET A 1 8.03 -13.39 9.85
N ASN A 2 8.87 -13.94 9.00
CA ASN A 2 10.29 -13.98 9.28
C ASN A 2 10.97 -12.62 9.03
N ALA A 3 12.21 -12.47 9.48
CA ALA A 3 12.95 -11.19 9.37
C ALA A 3 13.17 -10.77 7.91
N ILE A 4 13.45 -11.70 7.04
CA ILE A 4 13.70 -11.42 5.61
C ILE A 4 12.41 -10.95 4.94
N GLY A 5 11.30 -11.64 5.17
CA GLY A 5 10.00 -11.25 4.63
C GLY A 5 9.57 -9.88 5.09
N ARG A 6 9.77 -9.57 6.37
CA ARG A 6 9.48 -8.25 6.94
C ARG A 6 10.32 -7.16 6.28
N ILE A 7 11.61 -7.38 6.13
CA ILE A 7 12.52 -6.41 5.49
C ILE A 7 12.11 -6.17 4.05
N LEU A 8 11.78 -7.22 3.30
CA LEU A 8 11.35 -7.09 1.90
C LEU A 8 10.06 -6.32 1.77
N LEU A 9 9.07 -6.56 2.65
CA LEU A 9 7.82 -5.80 2.65
C LEU A 9 8.05 -4.33 3.01
N ILE A 10 8.86 -4.06 4.03
CA ILE A 10 9.21 -2.68 4.42
C ILE A 10 9.88 -1.96 3.24
N ALA A 11 10.84 -2.61 2.59
CA ALA A 11 11.55 -2.04 1.46
C ALA A 11 10.61 -1.74 0.29
N ALA A 12 9.71 -2.68 -0.03
CA ALA A 12 8.76 -2.51 -1.11
C ALA A 12 7.81 -1.32 -0.84
N TYR A 13 7.24 -1.23 0.36
CA TYR A 13 6.37 -0.12 0.74
C TYR A 13 7.13 1.21 0.84
N ALA A 14 8.36 1.19 1.31
CA ALA A 14 9.19 2.39 1.36
C ALA A 14 9.48 2.93 -0.04
N VAL A 15 9.82 2.06 -0.98
CA VAL A 15 10.06 2.45 -2.38
C VAL A 15 8.80 2.99 -3.03
N LEU A 16 7.66 2.30 -2.88
CA LEU A 16 6.38 2.80 -3.39
C LEU A 16 6.01 4.13 -2.75
N GLY A 17 6.18 4.26 -1.45
CA GLY A 17 5.89 5.50 -0.72
C GLY A 17 6.75 6.65 -1.20
N LEU A 18 8.03 6.42 -1.41
CA LEU A 18 8.96 7.43 -1.91
C LEU A 18 8.59 7.87 -3.33
N ALA A 19 8.36 6.91 -4.21
CA ALA A 19 7.99 7.18 -5.60
C ALA A 19 6.64 7.90 -5.69
N ALA A 20 5.65 7.44 -4.96
CA ALA A 20 4.31 8.04 -4.95
C ALA A 20 4.33 9.45 -4.32
N THR A 21 5.13 9.66 -3.28
CA THR A 21 5.30 10.96 -2.65
C THR A 21 5.91 11.97 -3.62
N GLY A 22 7.00 11.59 -4.29
CA GLY A 22 7.66 12.46 -5.27
C GLY A 22 6.70 12.85 -6.40
N ARG A 23 6.01 11.88 -6.96
CA ARG A 23 5.02 12.12 -8.02
C ARG A 23 3.88 13.02 -7.52
N SER A 24 3.33 12.74 -6.35
CA SER A 24 2.20 13.50 -5.78
C SER A 24 2.57 14.94 -5.47
N VAL A 25 3.76 15.18 -4.91
CA VAL A 25 4.22 16.55 -4.65
C VAL A 25 4.26 17.36 -5.93
N VAL A 26 4.85 16.82 -6.99
CA VAL A 26 4.91 17.50 -8.29
C VAL A 26 3.51 17.76 -8.85
N GLN A 27 2.64 16.75 -8.86
CA GLN A 27 1.30 16.87 -9.42
C GLN A 27 0.42 17.86 -8.64
N ILE A 28 0.42 17.78 -7.31
CA ILE A 28 -0.41 18.64 -6.46
C ILE A 28 0.07 20.09 -6.51
N THR A 29 1.39 20.31 -6.49
CA THR A 29 1.92 21.67 -6.48
C THR A 29 1.88 22.35 -7.83
N THR A 30 1.84 21.61 -8.93
CA THR A 30 1.94 22.20 -10.29
C THR A 30 0.68 22.05 -11.13
N LYS A 31 -0.12 21.01 -10.91
CA LYS A 31 -1.20 20.62 -11.83
C LYS A 31 -2.52 20.24 -11.15
N LEU A 32 -2.70 20.55 -9.88
CA LEU A 32 -3.88 20.07 -9.13
C LEU A 32 -5.21 20.38 -9.84
N ALA A 33 -5.33 21.55 -10.44
CA ALA A 33 -6.55 21.96 -11.13
C ALA A 33 -6.85 21.11 -12.38
N ASP A 34 -5.83 20.47 -12.98
CA ASP A 34 -6.00 19.69 -14.21
C ASP A 34 -6.69 18.34 -13.94
N ALA A 35 -6.37 17.69 -12.82
CA ALA A 35 -6.92 16.40 -12.46
C ALA A 35 -6.94 16.24 -10.94
N PRO A 36 -7.81 16.98 -10.22
CA PRO A 36 -7.75 16.98 -8.75
C PRO A 36 -8.01 15.63 -8.11
N LEU A 37 -8.97 14.86 -8.60
CA LEU A 37 -9.28 13.55 -8.01
C LEU A 37 -8.11 12.55 -8.14
N PRO A 38 -7.54 12.32 -9.34
CA PRO A 38 -6.38 11.44 -9.46
C PRO A 38 -5.19 11.88 -8.60
N TYR A 39 -4.89 13.17 -8.55
CA TYR A 39 -3.73 13.66 -7.81
C TYR A 39 -3.91 13.55 -6.31
N LEU A 40 -5.13 13.79 -5.80
CA LEU A 40 -5.43 13.59 -4.39
C LEU A 40 -5.41 12.10 -4.00
N VAL A 41 -5.89 11.23 -4.88
CA VAL A 41 -5.79 9.77 -4.66
C VAL A 41 -4.34 9.33 -4.62
N SER A 42 -3.50 9.85 -5.51
CA SER A 42 -2.06 9.55 -5.50
C SER A 42 -1.40 10.03 -4.20
N GLY A 43 -1.77 11.21 -3.71
CA GLY A 43 -1.28 11.74 -2.43
C GLY A 43 -1.71 10.86 -1.26
N ALA A 44 -2.96 10.44 -1.24
CA ALA A 44 -3.48 9.54 -0.21
C ALA A 44 -2.76 8.18 -0.24
N SER A 45 -2.50 7.63 -1.44
CA SER A 45 -1.76 6.38 -1.57
C SER A 45 -0.32 6.51 -1.07
N ALA A 46 0.33 7.64 -1.33
CA ALA A 46 1.67 7.91 -0.83
C ALA A 46 1.72 7.90 0.70
N LEU A 47 0.78 8.58 1.35
CA LEU A 47 0.67 8.59 2.81
C LEU A 47 0.42 7.18 3.35
N LEU A 48 -0.43 6.43 2.69
CA LEU A 48 -0.77 5.07 3.09
C LEU A 48 0.45 4.14 2.99
N TYR A 49 1.22 4.23 1.91
CA TYR A 49 2.43 3.42 1.75
C TYR A 49 3.47 3.72 2.83
N VAL A 50 3.68 4.99 3.14
CA VAL A 50 4.60 5.40 4.22
C VAL A 50 4.09 4.87 5.56
N LEU A 51 2.80 5.00 5.83
CA LEU A 51 2.19 4.50 7.07
C LEU A 51 2.37 2.98 7.20
N ILE A 52 2.13 2.23 6.14
CA ILE A 52 2.31 0.78 6.15
C ILE A 52 3.78 0.40 6.38
N ALA A 53 4.71 1.08 5.72
CA ALA A 53 6.13 0.84 5.91
C ALA A 53 6.55 1.09 7.37
N VAL A 54 6.10 2.19 7.96
CA VAL A 54 6.37 2.52 9.37
C VAL A 54 5.72 1.50 10.29
N ALA A 55 4.48 1.11 10.02
CA ALA A 55 3.77 0.12 10.83
C ALA A 55 4.48 -1.23 10.82
N LEU A 56 4.96 -1.67 9.66
CA LEU A 56 5.74 -2.91 9.55
C LEU A 56 7.07 -2.81 10.29
N TRP A 57 7.72 -1.67 10.19
CA TRP A 57 8.99 -1.44 10.88
C TRP A 57 8.84 -1.40 12.40
N ARG A 58 7.78 -0.72 12.87
CA ARG A 58 7.50 -0.57 14.31
C ARG A 58 6.81 -1.79 14.91
N GLY A 59 6.37 -2.74 14.11
CA GLY A 59 5.61 -3.88 14.59
C GLY A 59 4.17 -3.57 14.95
N TRP A 60 3.59 -2.51 14.39
CA TRP A 60 2.19 -2.14 14.56
C TRP A 60 1.30 -3.02 13.68
N ARG A 61 1.08 -4.23 14.11
CA ARG A 61 0.42 -5.25 13.29
C ARG A 61 -0.98 -4.84 12.84
N ARG A 62 -1.79 -4.30 13.75
CA ARG A 62 -3.16 -3.87 13.40
C ARG A 62 -3.15 -2.75 12.38
N VAL A 63 -2.28 -1.76 12.55
CA VAL A 63 -2.14 -0.65 11.60
C VAL A 63 -1.70 -1.17 10.24
N ALA A 64 -0.75 -2.10 10.21
CA ALA A 64 -0.29 -2.71 8.97
C ALA A 64 -1.41 -3.49 8.28
N ILE A 65 -2.19 -4.27 9.01
CA ILE A 65 -3.32 -5.03 8.45
C ILE A 65 -4.39 -4.09 7.91
N VAL A 66 -4.81 -3.11 8.68
CA VAL A 66 -5.84 -2.15 8.24
C VAL A 66 -5.33 -1.35 7.06
N GLY A 67 -4.08 -0.89 7.09
CA GLY A 67 -3.48 -0.13 5.99
C GLY A 67 -3.43 -0.94 4.70
N THR A 68 -2.98 -2.19 4.76
CA THR A 68 -2.92 -3.05 3.57
C THR A 68 -4.31 -3.42 3.06
N ALA A 69 -5.28 -3.60 3.95
CA ALA A 69 -6.68 -3.83 3.55
C ALA A 69 -7.27 -2.60 2.85
N VAL A 70 -7.03 -1.41 3.38
CA VAL A 70 -7.46 -0.14 2.75
C VAL A 70 -6.80 0.03 1.40
N GLU A 71 -5.52 -0.27 1.29
CA GLU A 71 -4.79 -0.23 0.02
C GLU A 71 -5.42 -1.17 -1.01
N LEU A 72 -5.69 -2.41 -0.63
CA LEU A 72 -6.28 -3.40 -1.54
C LEU A 72 -7.65 -2.92 -2.04
N VAL A 73 -8.50 -2.43 -1.15
CA VAL A 73 -9.80 -1.87 -1.52
C VAL A 73 -9.59 -0.68 -2.46
N GLY A 74 -8.67 0.21 -2.14
CA GLY A 74 -8.36 1.38 -2.97
C GLY A 74 -7.91 1.01 -4.38
N VAL A 75 -7.01 0.03 -4.50
CA VAL A 75 -6.54 -0.45 -5.81
C VAL A 75 -7.70 -1.03 -6.62
N LEU A 76 -8.55 -1.83 -5.98
CA LEU A 76 -9.69 -2.45 -6.66
C LEU A 76 -10.72 -1.39 -7.09
N VAL A 77 -11.03 -0.45 -6.22
CA VAL A 77 -11.99 0.63 -6.51
C VAL A 77 -11.47 1.54 -7.62
N VAL A 78 -10.26 2.03 -7.48
CA VAL A 78 -9.67 2.95 -8.48
C VAL A 78 -9.45 2.24 -9.81
N GLY A 79 -8.97 1.00 -9.77
CA GLY A 79 -8.81 0.21 -10.99
C GLY A 79 -10.13 -0.01 -11.73
N THR A 80 -11.19 -0.34 -11.01
CA THR A 80 -12.53 -0.54 -11.58
C THR A 80 -13.11 0.77 -12.10
N LEU A 81 -13.03 1.85 -11.32
CA LEU A 81 -13.54 3.16 -11.73
C LEU A 81 -12.82 3.72 -12.96
N GLY A 82 -11.54 3.38 -13.13
CA GLY A 82 -10.79 3.76 -14.32
C GLY A 82 -11.41 3.21 -15.61
N TYR A 83 -12.02 2.03 -15.54
CA TYR A 83 -12.74 1.44 -16.67
C TYR A 83 -14.21 1.87 -16.73
N ALA A 84 -14.90 1.94 -15.58
CA ALA A 84 -16.33 2.21 -15.52
C ALA A 84 -16.68 3.70 -15.67
N ALA A 85 -15.82 4.58 -15.18
CA ALA A 85 -16.01 6.03 -15.18
C ALA A 85 -14.71 6.76 -15.53
N PRO A 86 -14.18 6.57 -16.75
CA PRO A 86 -12.88 7.14 -17.13
C PRO A 86 -12.84 8.66 -17.09
N GLU A 87 -13.99 9.33 -17.18
CA GLU A 87 -14.09 10.79 -17.09
C GLU A 87 -13.64 11.34 -15.74
N LEU A 88 -13.68 10.54 -14.67
CA LEU A 88 -13.20 10.95 -13.35
C LEU A 88 -11.66 10.91 -13.26
N TRP A 89 -11.01 10.26 -14.21
CA TRP A 89 -9.59 9.98 -14.18
C TRP A 89 -8.87 10.53 -15.41
N PRO A 90 -8.81 11.88 -15.57
CA PRO A 90 -8.13 12.49 -16.71
C PRO A 90 -6.61 12.29 -16.70
N ASP A 91 -6.05 11.85 -15.57
CA ASP A 91 -4.65 11.47 -15.47
C ASP A 91 -4.52 10.20 -14.64
N GLU A 92 -3.38 9.53 -14.73
CA GLU A 92 -3.14 8.28 -14.03
C GLU A 92 -2.77 8.49 -12.57
N THR A 93 -3.13 7.49 -11.75
CA THR A 93 -2.68 7.34 -10.37
C THR A 93 -1.83 6.09 -10.23
N VAL A 94 -1.25 5.89 -9.05
CA VAL A 94 -0.52 4.65 -8.74
C VAL A 94 -1.44 3.42 -8.87
N TRP A 95 -2.74 3.58 -8.63
CA TRP A 95 -3.72 2.49 -8.64
C TRP A 95 -4.51 2.35 -9.93
N THR A 96 -4.29 3.23 -10.90
CA THR A 96 -4.96 3.15 -12.21
C THR A 96 -4.61 1.81 -12.87
N GLY A 97 -5.63 1.16 -13.43
CA GLY A 97 -5.46 -0.15 -14.06
C GLY A 97 -4.95 -1.21 -13.09
N TYR A 98 -5.36 -1.12 -11.81
CA TYR A 98 -4.93 -2.02 -10.73
C TYR A 98 -3.41 -1.98 -10.49
N GLY A 99 -2.79 -0.84 -10.78
CA GLY A 99 -1.36 -0.66 -10.62
C GLY A 99 -0.52 -1.16 -11.79
N SER A 100 -1.12 -1.34 -12.97
CA SER A 100 -0.42 -1.90 -14.15
C SER A 100 0.83 -1.12 -14.55
N ALA A 101 0.84 0.21 -14.38
CA ALA A 101 1.99 1.04 -14.68
C ALA A 101 3.20 0.76 -13.79
N TYR A 102 2.98 0.12 -12.65
CA TYR A 102 4.01 -0.26 -11.69
C TYR A 102 4.18 -1.78 -11.62
N GLY A 103 3.97 -2.47 -12.73
CA GLY A 103 4.14 -3.92 -12.82
C GLY A 103 3.18 -4.72 -11.95
N TRP A 104 1.97 -4.19 -11.69
CA TRP A 104 0.94 -4.80 -10.84
C TRP A 104 1.34 -4.90 -9.37
N VAL A 105 2.46 -4.29 -8.97
CA VAL A 105 2.92 -4.30 -7.58
C VAL A 105 1.88 -3.70 -6.62
N PRO A 106 1.20 -2.57 -6.94
CA PRO A 106 0.17 -2.04 -6.07
C PRO A 106 -0.99 -2.99 -5.80
N LEU A 107 -1.28 -3.93 -6.69
CA LEU A 107 -2.28 -4.96 -6.47
C LEU A 107 -1.69 -6.18 -5.74
N ALA A 108 -0.54 -6.65 -6.19
CA ALA A 108 0.08 -7.87 -5.64
C ALA A 108 0.59 -7.67 -4.21
N LEU A 109 1.17 -6.53 -3.92
CA LEU A 109 1.82 -6.27 -2.64
C LEU A 109 0.87 -6.32 -1.44
N PRO A 110 -0.32 -5.68 -1.46
CA PRO A 110 -1.23 -5.78 -0.33
C PRO A 110 -1.81 -7.18 -0.15
N VAL A 111 -1.99 -7.94 -1.23
CA VAL A 111 -2.43 -9.34 -1.12
C VAL A 111 -1.37 -10.17 -0.39
N ILE A 112 -0.12 -10.05 -0.81
CA ILE A 112 0.99 -10.76 -0.18
C ILE A 112 1.15 -10.32 1.27
N ALA A 113 1.13 -9.02 1.53
CA ALA A 113 1.28 -8.47 2.87
C ALA A 113 0.17 -8.95 3.80
N LEU A 114 -1.09 -8.92 3.35
CA LEU A 114 -2.22 -9.41 4.15
C LEU A 114 -2.10 -10.88 4.47
N VAL A 115 -1.76 -11.71 3.49
CA VAL A 115 -1.58 -13.14 3.71
C VAL A 115 -0.49 -13.38 4.76
N VAL A 116 0.65 -12.72 4.62
CA VAL A 116 1.77 -12.88 5.55
C VAL A 116 1.41 -12.38 6.95
N LEU A 117 0.77 -11.22 7.05
CA LEU A 117 0.38 -10.63 8.34
C LEU A 117 -0.67 -11.46 9.07
N LEU A 118 -1.68 -11.95 8.34
CA LEU A 118 -2.74 -12.76 8.93
C LEU A 118 -2.23 -14.13 9.37
N ARG A 119 -1.35 -14.73 8.59
CA ARG A 119 -0.70 -16.01 8.96
C ARG A 119 0.22 -15.83 10.16
N GLY A 120 1.00 -14.75 10.18
CA GLY A 120 1.87 -14.43 11.30
C GLY A 120 1.09 -14.24 12.59
N GLY A 121 -0.09 -13.59 12.51
CA GLY A 121 -0.98 -13.40 13.64
C GLY A 121 -1.55 -14.69 14.18
N ARG A 122 -1.85 -15.67 13.34
CA ARG A 122 -2.31 -16.99 13.76
C ARG A 122 -1.21 -17.80 14.46
N ARG A 123 0.04 -17.59 14.06
CA ARG A 123 1.18 -18.27 14.66
C ARG A 123 1.66 -17.62 15.95
N ALA A 124 1.40 -16.34 16.14
CA ALA A 124 1.91 -15.59 17.29
C ALA A 124 1.59 -16.23 18.65
N PRO A 125 0.34 -16.73 18.91
CA PRO A 125 0.08 -17.42 20.17
C PRO A 125 0.89 -18.71 20.34
N ASP A 126 1.03 -19.50 19.28
CA ASP A 126 1.81 -20.75 19.30
C ASP A 126 3.29 -20.44 19.50
N ASP A 127 3.81 -19.44 18.82
CA ASP A 127 5.19 -19.00 18.98
C ASP A 127 5.46 -18.50 20.40
N ALA A 128 4.52 -17.77 20.98
CA ALA A 128 4.63 -17.28 22.35
C ALA A 128 4.62 -18.43 23.37
N VAL A 129 3.83 -19.47 23.12
CA VAL A 129 3.78 -20.67 23.98
C VAL A 129 5.05 -21.50 23.85
N SER A 130 5.59 -21.62 22.65
CA SER A 130 6.81 -22.39 22.38
C SER A 130 8.10 -21.62 22.65
N ALA A 131 8.02 -20.30 22.84
CA ALA A 131 9.19 -19.48 23.12
C ALA A 131 9.83 -19.89 24.45
N PRO A 132 11.18 -19.93 24.52
CA PRO A 132 11.85 -20.19 25.79
C PRO A 132 11.45 -19.19 26.84
N THR A 133 11.07 -19.69 28.00
CA THR A 133 10.66 -18.84 29.13
C THR A 133 11.84 -18.30 29.94
N ALA A 134 12.99 -18.52 29.45
CA ALA A 134 14.19 -18.07 30.16
C ALA A 134 14.41 -16.58 30.04
#